data_24fdc2bf02930390d0abcedf6be9fd49
#
_entry.id   24fdc2bf02930390d0abcedf6be9fd49
#
_cell.length_a   1.000
_cell.length_b   1.000
_cell.length_c   1.000
_cell.angle_alpha   90.00
_cell.angle_beta   90.00
_cell.angle_gamma   90.00
#
_symmetry.space_group_name_H-M   'P 1'
#
loop_
_entity.id
_entity.type
_entity.pdbx_description
1 polymer ?
#
loop_
_entity_poly.entity_id
_entity_poly.type
_entity_poly.pdbx_seq_one_letter_code
_entity_poly.pdbx_strand_id
1 'polypeptide(L)'
;MTSRRQFLTHTLAGATLAAGATTVLPFAARAMKHGSDVFETKAGKITIHPVSHASFVMETPAGTIYVDPVGAAPVYTEFPDADLVLITHQHGDHFSDETLNGVVRDKTQMITNPAVHGMLADDMKSKAKAIANGEQTTFNGVTIDAIPAHNLTEERMKFHPKGRDNGYVLTFGEGDETFRVYISGDTEDVAEMRALENIDLAFVCMNLPFTMDATTAADAVNEFKPAAVYPYHYRGRDGGTQDPAEFAKLVNGPEVKMGEWYA
;
A
#
# COMPACT_ATOMS: atom_id res chain seq x y z
N MET A 1 32.10 -89.27 -33.24
CA MET A 1 33.21 -88.75 -32.49
C MET A 1 32.81 -87.44 -31.85
N THR A 2 32.80 -87.40 -30.57
CA THR A 2 32.76 -86.32 -29.56
C THR A 2 31.82 -85.15 -29.77
N SER A 3 30.72 -85.26 -29.03
CA SER A 3 29.75 -84.20 -28.67
C SER A 3 30.38 -83.25 -27.64
N ARG A 4 30.14 -81.95 -27.80
CA ARG A 4 30.25 -80.99 -26.70
C ARG A 4 28.92 -80.32 -26.48
N ARG A 5 28.28 -80.68 -25.36
CA ARG A 5 27.10 -79.99 -24.79
C ARG A 5 27.54 -78.66 -24.25
N GLN A 6 26.94 -77.56 -24.72
CA GLN A 6 26.99 -76.22 -24.06
C GLN A 6 25.76 -76.09 -23.17
N PHE A 7 26.00 -75.82 -21.90
CA PHE A 7 25.01 -75.45 -20.89
C PHE A 7 24.66 -73.99 -21.08
N LEU A 8 23.39 -73.70 -21.39
CA LEU A 8 22.86 -72.37 -21.29
C LEU A 8 22.36 -72.14 -19.87
N THR A 9 23.05 -71.29 -19.15
CA THR A 9 22.57 -70.71 -17.89
C THR A 9 21.68 -69.53 -18.18
N HIS A 10 20.37 -69.63 -17.85
CA HIS A 10 19.44 -68.57 -17.88
C HIS A 10 19.61 -67.72 -16.62
N THR A 11 20.12 -66.49 -16.75
CA THR A 11 20.08 -65.48 -15.72
C THR A 11 18.73 -64.77 -15.77
N LEU A 12 17.90 -64.96 -14.74
CA LEU A 12 16.72 -64.13 -14.50
C LEU A 12 17.19 -62.73 -14.09
N ALA A 13 16.93 -61.74 -14.93
CA ALA A 13 17.06 -60.36 -14.57
C ALA A 13 15.80 -59.94 -13.79
N GLY A 14 15.96 -59.76 -12.48
CA GLY A 14 14.92 -59.15 -11.63
C GLY A 14 14.78 -57.69 -11.95
N ALA A 15 13.63 -57.29 -12.46
CA ALA A 15 13.25 -55.88 -12.60
C ALA A 15 12.83 -55.35 -11.24
N THR A 16 13.67 -54.58 -10.59
CA THR A 16 13.29 -53.74 -9.44
C THR A 16 12.50 -52.55 -9.95
N LEU A 17 11.19 -52.53 -9.68
CA LEU A 17 10.37 -51.33 -9.77
C LEU A 17 10.82 -50.32 -8.72
N ALA A 18 11.56 -49.31 -9.13
CA ALA A 18 11.78 -48.13 -8.31
C ALA A 18 10.47 -47.30 -8.29
N ALA A 19 9.74 -47.38 -7.18
CA ALA A 19 8.64 -46.46 -6.90
C ALA A 19 9.23 -45.06 -6.75
N GLY A 20 9.11 -44.24 -7.80
CA GLY A 20 9.43 -42.83 -7.75
C GLY A 20 8.49 -42.11 -6.80
N ALA A 21 8.92 -41.85 -5.57
CA ALA A 21 8.26 -40.91 -4.70
C ALA A 21 8.46 -39.52 -5.32
N THR A 22 7.44 -39.02 -6.01
CA THR A 22 7.35 -37.60 -6.37
C THR A 22 7.18 -36.83 -5.05
N THR A 23 8.28 -36.36 -4.49
CA THR A 23 8.25 -35.34 -3.45
C THR A 23 7.65 -34.08 -4.10
N VAL A 24 6.36 -33.82 -3.87
CA VAL A 24 5.76 -32.51 -4.09
C VAL A 24 6.44 -31.60 -3.07
N LEU A 25 7.50 -30.92 -3.50
CA LEU A 25 8.06 -29.82 -2.70
C LEU A 25 6.93 -28.81 -2.56
N PRO A 26 6.59 -28.39 -1.32
CA PRO A 26 5.64 -27.31 -1.14
C PRO A 26 6.19 -26.13 -1.93
N PHE A 27 5.32 -25.54 -2.75
CA PHE A 27 5.60 -24.27 -3.41
C PHE A 27 5.93 -23.29 -2.28
N ALA A 28 7.22 -23.12 -1.99
CA ALA A 28 7.62 -22.05 -1.10
C ALA A 28 7.12 -20.78 -1.80
N ALA A 29 6.10 -20.15 -1.22
CA ALA A 29 5.70 -18.83 -1.62
C ALA A 29 7.00 -18.02 -1.61
N ARG A 30 7.47 -17.65 -2.80
CA ARG A 30 8.63 -16.80 -2.94
C ARG A 30 8.15 -15.48 -2.33
N ALA A 31 8.61 -15.18 -1.12
CA ALA A 31 8.36 -13.88 -0.52
C ALA A 31 8.72 -12.84 -1.59
N MET A 32 7.74 -12.12 -2.07
CA MET A 32 7.98 -11.01 -2.99
C MET A 32 8.74 -9.99 -2.16
N LYS A 33 10.04 -9.87 -2.43
CA LYS A 33 10.87 -8.90 -1.73
C LYS A 33 10.51 -7.55 -2.33
N HIS A 34 9.52 -6.87 -1.73
CA HIS A 34 9.15 -5.53 -2.12
C HIS A 34 10.36 -4.61 -1.93
N GLY A 35 10.67 -3.82 -2.96
CA GLY A 35 11.67 -2.77 -2.85
C GLY A 35 11.27 -1.81 -1.72
N SER A 36 12.24 -1.26 -1.01
CA SER A 36 11.97 -0.28 0.06
C SER A 36 12.86 0.95 -0.12
N ASP A 37 12.30 2.11 0.19
CA ASP A 37 13.04 3.36 0.30
C ASP A 37 13.18 3.78 1.75
N VAL A 38 14.37 4.24 2.12
CA VAL A 38 14.71 4.68 3.48
C VAL A 38 14.89 6.19 3.48
N PHE A 39 14.21 6.85 4.40
CA PHE A 39 14.33 8.27 4.68
C PHE A 39 14.98 8.46 6.06
N GLU A 40 16.20 8.94 6.09
CA GLU A 40 16.87 9.36 7.31
C GLU A 40 16.40 10.78 7.65
N THR A 41 15.59 10.91 8.69
CA THR A 41 14.98 12.17 9.07
C THR A 41 15.43 12.60 10.48
N LYS A 42 15.24 13.86 10.83
CA LYS A 42 15.49 14.34 12.19
C LYS A 42 14.54 13.70 13.21
N ALA A 43 13.35 13.32 12.77
CA ALA A 43 12.38 12.58 13.59
C ALA A 43 12.73 11.09 13.75
N GLY A 44 13.79 10.60 13.06
CA GLY A 44 14.24 9.22 13.04
C GLY A 44 14.08 8.59 11.66
N LYS A 45 14.40 7.29 11.56
CA LYS A 45 14.36 6.56 10.29
C LYS A 45 12.91 6.18 9.94
N ILE A 46 12.52 6.47 8.69
CA ILE A 46 11.24 6.03 8.10
C ILE A 46 11.54 5.17 6.87
N THR A 47 11.00 3.97 6.83
CA THR A 47 11.14 3.06 5.68
C THR A 47 9.78 2.85 5.03
N ILE A 48 9.71 3.04 3.72
CA ILE A 48 8.50 2.85 2.92
C ILE A 48 8.59 1.55 2.14
N HIS A 49 7.57 0.71 2.26
CA HIS A 49 7.41 -0.54 1.54
C HIS A 49 6.13 -0.49 0.72
N PRO A 50 6.18 -0.20 -0.59
CA PRO A 50 5.03 -0.41 -1.47
C PRO A 50 4.60 -1.87 -1.43
N VAL A 51 3.31 -2.14 -1.24
CA VAL A 51 2.78 -3.52 -1.20
C VAL A 51 2.01 -3.84 -2.47
N SER A 52 0.98 -3.07 -2.75
CA SER A 52 0.19 -3.23 -3.96
C SER A 52 -0.78 -2.06 -4.12
N HIS A 53 -0.93 -1.56 -5.34
CA HIS A 53 -1.94 -0.59 -5.72
C HIS A 53 -1.93 0.67 -4.84
N ALA A 54 -2.79 0.75 -3.81
CA ALA A 54 -2.79 1.84 -2.81
C ALA A 54 -2.23 1.40 -1.44
N SER A 55 -1.95 0.10 -1.27
CA SER A 55 -1.47 -0.45 0.00
C SER A 55 0.04 -0.29 0.16
N PHE A 56 0.48 0.19 1.31
CA PHE A 56 1.90 0.23 1.67
C PHE A 56 2.11 0.15 3.18
N VAL A 57 3.32 -0.19 3.58
CA VAL A 57 3.75 -0.24 4.97
C VAL A 57 4.82 0.82 5.21
N MET A 58 4.69 1.55 6.31
CA MET A 58 5.71 2.45 6.82
C MET A 58 6.25 1.90 8.15
N GLU A 59 7.55 1.61 8.20
CA GLU A 59 8.23 1.42 9.48
C GLU A 59 8.74 2.79 9.95
N THR A 60 8.31 3.23 11.12
CA THR A 60 8.57 4.57 11.65
C THR A 60 9.05 4.53 13.10
N PRO A 61 9.62 5.63 13.65
CA PRO A 61 9.94 5.71 15.07
C PRO A 61 8.73 5.55 16.01
N ALA A 62 7.53 5.82 15.53
CA ALA A 62 6.28 5.69 16.29
C ALA A 62 5.69 4.26 16.27
N GLY A 63 6.22 3.39 15.42
CA GLY A 63 5.74 2.04 15.16
C GLY A 63 5.48 1.77 13.68
N THR A 64 4.96 0.59 13.38
CA THR A 64 4.64 0.17 12.03
C THR A 64 3.23 0.60 11.64
N ILE A 65 3.11 1.34 10.54
CA ILE A 65 1.84 1.89 10.04
C ILE A 65 1.51 1.20 8.72
N TYR A 66 0.35 0.55 8.66
CA TYR A 66 -0.20 0.00 7.42
C TYR A 66 -1.23 0.97 6.86
N VAL A 67 -1.08 1.33 5.61
CA VAL A 67 -2.01 2.22 4.89
C VAL A 67 -2.81 1.40 3.89
N ASP A 68 -4.13 1.52 3.98
CA ASP A 68 -5.11 0.85 3.10
C ASP A 68 -4.77 -0.62 2.84
N PRO A 69 -4.57 -1.46 3.89
CA PRO A 69 -4.16 -2.84 3.68
C PRO A 69 -5.26 -3.66 3.04
N VAL A 70 -5.02 -4.12 1.81
CA VAL A 70 -5.92 -5.02 1.07
C VAL A 70 -5.14 -6.20 0.49
N GLY A 71 -5.87 -7.19 -0.05
CA GLY A 71 -5.30 -8.42 -0.59
C GLY A 71 -5.14 -9.51 0.47
N ALA A 72 -4.42 -10.57 0.11
CA ALA A 72 -4.25 -11.71 1.02
C ALA A 72 -3.38 -11.34 2.23
N ALA A 73 -3.87 -11.55 3.45
CA ALA A 73 -3.14 -11.24 4.67
C ALA A 73 -1.70 -11.80 4.74
N PRO A 74 -1.37 -12.99 4.16
CA PRO A 74 -0.01 -13.49 4.10
C PRO A 74 1.01 -12.56 3.41
N VAL A 75 0.58 -11.65 2.54
CA VAL A 75 1.48 -10.66 1.90
C VAL A 75 2.12 -9.74 2.95
N TYR A 76 1.45 -9.52 4.06
CA TYR A 76 1.91 -8.64 5.14
C TYR A 76 2.81 -9.33 6.16
N THR A 77 3.01 -10.67 6.08
CA THR A 77 3.80 -11.42 7.07
C THR A 77 5.30 -11.16 7.01
N GLU A 78 5.80 -10.53 5.95
CA GLU A 78 7.20 -10.12 5.85
C GLU A 78 7.51 -8.82 6.59
N PHE A 79 6.48 -8.06 7.01
CA PHE A 79 6.60 -6.82 7.75
C PHE A 79 6.32 -7.03 9.25
N PRO A 80 6.83 -6.16 10.14
CA PRO A 80 6.42 -6.18 11.54
C PRO A 80 4.90 -6.02 11.68
N ASP A 81 4.30 -6.59 12.72
CA ASP A 81 2.87 -6.40 13.00
C ASP A 81 2.50 -4.91 13.04
N ALA A 82 1.31 -4.57 12.53
CA ALA A 82 0.85 -3.20 12.52
C ALA A 82 0.59 -2.67 13.93
N ASP A 83 1.20 -1.54 14.27
CA ASP A 83 0.84 -0.74 15.46
C ASP A 83 -0.34 0.18 15.14
N LEU A 84 -0.41 0.68 13.89
CA LEU A 84 -1.50 1.47 13.36
C LEU A 84 -1.93 0.96 11.98
N VAL A 85 -3.25 0.87 11.77
CA VAL A 85 -3.85 0.75 10.43
C VAL A 85 -4.57 2.05 10.11
N LEU A 86 -4.24 2.65 8.97
CA LEU A 86 -4.82 3.88 8.47
C LEU A 86 -5.63 3.56 7.21
N ILE A 87 -6.93 3.94 7.19
CA ILE A 87 -7.82 3.66 6.06
C ILE A 87 -8.39 4.97 5.53
N THR A 88 -8.15 5.22 4.24
CA THR A 88 -8.58 6.45 3.56
C THR A 88 -10.07 6.44 3.24
N HIS A 89 -10.59 5.34 2.68
CA HIS A 89 -12.00 5.22 2.32
C HIS A 89 -12.46 3.76 2.13
N GLN A 90 -13.75 3.57 1.83
CA GLN A 90 -14.44 2.28 1.88
C GLN A 90 -14.41 1.45 0.59
N HIS A 91 -13.74 1.87 -0.50
CA HIS A 91 -13.68 1.06 -1.70
C HIS A 91 -12.84 -0.21 -1.48
N GLY A 92 -13.17 -1.28 -2.20
CA GLY A 92 -12.60 -2.61 -1.96
C GLY A 92 -11.10 -2.75 -2.28
N ASP A 93 -10.50 -1.76 -2.94
CA ASP A 93 -9.06 -1.63 -3.19
C ASP A 93 -8.33 -0.80 -2.12
N HIS A 94 -9.05 -0.31 -1.08
CA HIS A 94 -8.53 0.38 0.10
C HIS A 94 -9.00 -0.21 1.43
N PHE A 95 -10.13 -0.92 1.41
CA PHE A 95 -10.74 -1.50 2.60
C PHE A 95 -11.15 -2.96 2.36
N SER A 96 -10.69 -3.86 3.21
CA SER A 96 -11.03 -5.29 3.19
C SER A 96 -11.14 -5.84 4.61
N ASP A 97 -12.34 -6.24 5.01
CA ASP A 97 -12.55 -6.93 6.30
C ASP A 97 -11.71 -8.21 6.43
N GLU A 98 -11.56 -8.96 5.33
CA GLU A 98 -10.76 -10.18 5.32
C GLU A 98 -9.29 -9.89 5.63
N THR A 99 -8.72 -8.86 4.98
CA THR A 99 -7.34 -8.45 5.22
C THR A 99 -7.17 -7.92 6.64
N LEU A 100 -8.09 -7.06 7.12
CA LEU A 100 -8.05 -6.53 8.48
C LEU A 100 -8.07 -7.62 9.53
N ASN A 101 -8.90 -8.63 9.39
CA ASN A 101 -8.93 -9.80 10.28
C ASN A 101 -7.59 -10.55 10.32
N GLY A 102 -6.82 -10.49 9.23
CA GLY A 102 -5.51 -11.11 9.12
C GLY A 102 -4.34 -10.29 9.64
N VAL A 103 -4.44 -8.94 9.66
CA VAL A 103 -3.32 -8.05 10.02
C VAL A 103 -3.51 -7.29 11.34
N VAL A 104 -4.74 -7.06 11.78
CA VAL A 104 -5.03 -6.38 13.06
C VAL A 104 -4.79 -7.32 14.22
N ARG A 105 -3.96 -6.91 15.18
CA ARG A 105 -3.63 -7.63 16.41
C ARG A 105 -4.26 -6.94 17.63
N ASP A 106 -4.06 -7.49 18.80
CA ASP A 106 -4.66 -6.97 20.06
C ASP A 106 -4.25 -5.51 20.33
N LYS A 107 -3.01 -5.14 20.01
CA LYS A 107 -2.45 -3.81 20.25
C LYS A 107 -2.61 -2.84 19.07
N THR A 108 -3.01 -3.34 17.91
CA THR A 108 -3.18 -2.51 16.71
C THR A 108 -4.29 -1.50 16.94
N GLN A 109 -3.98 -0.23 16.70
CA GLN A 109 -4.97 0.84 16.63
C GLN A 109 -5.38 1.06 15.18
N MET A 110 -6.55 1.64 14.97
CA MET A 110 -7.03 1.98 13.63
C MET A 110 -7.49 3.45 13.60
N ILE A 111 -7.23 4.13 12.50
CA ILE A 111 -7.78 5.46 12.20
C ILE A 111 -8.46 5.38 10.84
N THR A 112 -9.71 5.82 10.78
CA THR A 112 -10.55 5.73 9.59
C THR A 112 -11.37 7.01 9.42
N ASN A 113 -11.99 7.19 8.27
CA ASN A 113 -13.09 8.13 8.14
C ASN A 113 -14.38 7.57 8.77
N PRO A 114 -15.43 8.41 9.00
CA PRO A 114 -16.69 7.94 9.60
C PRO A 114 -17.43 6.87 8.77
N ALA A 115 -17.30 6.89 7.43
CA ALA A 115 -17.96 5.92 6.57
C ALA A 115 -17.37 4.51 6.75
N VAL A 116 -16.04 4.38 6.70
CA VAL A 116 -15.34 3.11 7.00
C VAL A 116 -15.63 2.66 8.42
N HIS A 117 -15.56 3.55 9.41
CA HIS A 117 -15.85 3.22 10.81
C HIS A 117 -17.25 2.61 10.96
N GLY A 118 -18.24 3.15 10.24
CA GLY A 118 -19.60 2.62 10.23
C GLY A 118 -19.71 1.17 9.73
N MET A 119 -18.79 0.76 8.82
CA MET A 119 -18.78 -0.57 8.20
C MET A 119 -18.02 -1.62 9.01
N LEU A 120 -17.10 -1.21 9.91
CA LEU A 120 -16.31 -2.14 10.71
C LEU A 120 -17.20 -3.04 11.59
N ALA A 121 -16.78 -4.27 11.83
CA ALA A 121 -17.34 -5.14 12.85
C ALA A 121 -17.09 -4.58 14.26
N ASP A 122 -17.92 -4.94 15.25
CA ASP A 122 -17.89 -4.31 16.58
C ASP A 122 -16.55 -4.48 17.31
N ASP A 123 -15.88 -5.60 17.15
CA ASP A 123 -14.54 -5.86 17.69
C ASP A 123 -13.47 -4.94 17.06
N MET A 124 -13.56 -4.71 15.75
CA MET A 124 -12.70 -3.77 15.03
C MET A 124 -13.00 -2.31 15.40
N LYS A 125 -14.28 -1.94 15.55
CA LYS A 125 -14.69 -0.61 16.01
C LYS A 125 -14.09 -0.25 17.36
N SER A 126 -13.95 -1.21 18.27
CA SER A 126 -13.33 -0.97 19.57
C SER A 126 -11.87 -0.54 19.52
N LYS A 127 -11.18 -0.84 18.41
CA LYS A 127 -9.79 -0.49 18.14
C LYS A 127 -9.66 0.73 17.21
N ALA A 128 -10.77 1.22 16.67
CA ALA A 128 -10.81 2.24 15.63
C ALA A 128 -11.26 3.59 16.17
N LYS A 129 -10.58 4.65 15.73
CA LYS A 129 -11.00 6.03 15.90
C LYS A 129 -11.41 6.60 14.55
N ALA A 130 -12.64 7.10 14.45
CA ALA A 130 -13.08 7.85 13.29
C ALA A 130 -12.64 9.31 13.42
N ILE A 131 -12.10 9.87 12.34
CA ILE A 131 -11.87 11.32 12.18
C ILE A 131 -12.45 11.76 10.83
N ALA A 132 -13.18 12.86 10.83
CA ALA A 132 -13.75 13.45 9.62
C ALA A 132 -12.79 14.45 8.98
N ASN A 133 -13.09 14.87 7.74
CA ASN A 133 -12.31 15.90 7.04
C ASN A 133 -12.09 17.14 7.92
N GLY A 134 -10.85 17.60 8.04
CA GLY A 134 -10.43 18.73 8.85
C GLY A 134 -10.25 18.43 10.35
N GLU A 135 -10.55 17.20 10.80
CA GLU A 135 -10.26 16.79 12.16
C GLU A 135 -8.81 16.26 12.30
N GLN A 136 -8.35 16.23 13.53
CA GLN A 136 -7.01 15.82 13.89
C GLN A 136 -7.03 14.80 15.02
N THR A 137 -6.05 13.91 15.03
CA THR A 137 -5.79 13.00 16.16
C THR A 137 -4.29 12.77 16.34
N THR A 138 -3.91 11.96 17.31
CA THR A 138 -2.52 11.57 17.54
C THR A 138 -2.38 10.06 17.69
N PHE A 139 -1.22 9.54 17.29
CA PHE A 139 -0.80 8.17 17.50
C PHE A 139 0.69 8.15 17.88
N ASN A 140 1.03 7.66 19.09
CA ASN A 140 2.41 7.55 19.59
C ASN A 140 3.28 8.81 19.35
N GLY A 141 2.71 10.01 19.56
CA GLY A 141 3.39 11.28 19.32
C GLY A 141 3.33 11.79 17.88
N VAL A 142 2.81 11.01 16.93
CA VAL A 142 2.55 11.48 15.54
C VAL A 142 1.23 12.19 15.51
N THR A 143 1.20 13.41 15.01
CA THR A 143 -0.04 14.11 14.68
C THR A 143 -0.57 13.64 13.33
N ILE A 144 -1.87 13.37 13.25
CA ILE A 144 -2.55 12.87 12.04
C ILE A 144 -3.73 13.79 11.74
N ASP A 145 -3.62 14.54 10.64
CA ASP A 145 -4.65 15.44 10.13
C ASP A 145 -5.42 14.75 9.01
N ALA A 146 -6.76 14.77 9.07
CA ALA A 146 -7.61 14.29 8.01
C ALA A 146 -7.83 15.38 6.96
N ILE A 147 -7.26 15.18 5.78
CA ILE A 147 -7.37 16.09 4.64
C ILE A 147 -8.57 15.66 3.78
N PRO A 148 -9.43 16.59 3.31
CA PRO A 148 -10.48 16.23 2.37
C PRO A 148 -9.93 15.50 1.12
N ALA A 149 -10.54 14.36 0.78
CA ALA A 149 -10.29 13.64 -0.45
C ALA A 149 -11.61 13.46 -1.20
N HIS A 150 -11.74 14.05 -2.40
CA HIS A 150 -12.96 13.94 -3.18
C HIS A 150 -12.73 14.35 -4.65
N ASN A 151 -13.70 14.03 -5.49
CA ASN A 151 -13.67 14.44 -6.88
C ASN A 151 -14.35 15.80 -7.09
N LEU A 152 -13.86 16.53 -8.09
CA LEU A 152 -14.38 17.83 -8.52
C LEU A 152 -15.18 17.71 -9.82
N THR A 153 -14.81 16.76 -10.70
CA THR A 153 -15.49 16.48 -11.97
C THR A 153 -16.85 15.83 -11.70
N GLU A 154 -17.92 16.40 -12.24
CA GLU A 154 -19.32 15.99 -11.97
C GLU A 154 -19.53 14.48 -12.18
N GLU A 155 -19.03 13.92 -13.28
CA GLU A 155 -19.17 12.51 -13.63
C GLU A 155 -18.40 11.58 -12.67
N ARG A 156 -17.40 12.12 -11.95
CA ARG A 156 -16.55 11.37 -11.01
C ARG A 156 -16.96 11.53 -9.55
N MET A 157 -17.78 12.57 -9.20
CA MET A 157 -18.23 12.80 -7.82
C MET A 157 -18.94 11.60 -7.21
N LYS A 158 -19.55 10.72 -8.02
CA LYS A 158 -20.19 9.48 -7.55
C LYS A 158 -19.19 8.47 -6.96
N PHE A 159 -17.92 8.50 -7.37
CA PHE A 159 -16.88 7.63 -6.84
C PHE A 159 -16.38 8.16 -5.49
N HIS A 160 -16.03 9.43 -5.42
CA HIS A 160 -15.46 10.09 -4.24
C HIS A 160 -16.22 11.40 -3.97
N PRO A 161 -17.39 11.32 -3.28
CA PRO A 161 -18.19 12.50 -2.97
C PRO A 161 -17.51 13.33 -1.88
N LYS A 162 -17.70 14.64 -1.96
CA LYS A 162 -17.17 15.59 -0.97
C LYS A 162 -17.62 15.26 0.45
N GLY A 163 -16.68 15.30 1.40
CA GLY A 163 -16.93 15.16 2.83
C GLY A 163 -17.01 13.72 3.34
N ARG A 164 -16.76 12.70 2.48
CA ARG A 164 -16.80 11.28 2.87
C ARG A 164 -15.43 10.70 3.13
N ASP A 165 -14.49 10.89 2.19
CA ASP A 165 -13.20 10.21 2.15
C ASP A 165 -12.09 11.11 2.71
N ASN A 166 -11.06 10.51 3.29
CA ASN A 166 -9.90 11.20 3.83
C ASN A 166 -8.64 10.91 3.01
N GLY A 167 -7.86 11.95 2.74
CA GLY A 167 -6.42 11.85 2.75
C GLY A 167 -5.89 12.10 4.16
N TYR A 168 -4.59 11.95 4.38
CA TYR A 168 -3.98 12.17 5.69
C TYR A 168 -2.65 12.90 5.57
N VAL A 169 -2.36 13.79 6.53
CA VAL A 169 -1.01 14.29 6.77
C VAL A 169 -0.55 13.75 8.12
N LEU A 170 0.56 12.99 8.12
CA LEU A 170 1.22 12.47 9.32
C LEU A 170 2.42 13.37 9.62
N THR A 171 2.46 13.97 10.80
CA THR A 171 3.58 14.81 11.25
C THR A 171 4.36 14.08 12.33
N PHE A 172 5.59 13.66 12.00
CA PHE A 172 6.55 13.03 12.91
C PHE A 172 7.48 14.11 13.47
N GLY A 173 7.85 14.02 14.74
CA GLY A 173 8.73 14.99 15.41
C GLY A 173 8.02 16.27 15.84
N GLU A 174 8.80 17.23 16.35
CA GLU A 174 8.30 18.50 16.87
C GLU A 174 9.14 19.69 16.38
N GLY A 175 8.54 20.87 16.29
CA GLY A 175 9.21 22.12 15.92
C GLY A 175 9.90 22.06 14.56
N ASP A 176 11.18 22.42 14.51
CA ASP A 176 11.99 22.42 13.26
C ASP A 176 12.53 21.02 12.88
N GLU A 177 12.19 20.00 13.66
CA GLU A 177 12.61 18.61 13.44
C GLU A 177 11.48 17.72 12.93
N THR A 178 10.42 18.31 12.37
CA THR A 178 9.30 17.58 11.80
C THR A 178 9.66 16.92 10.47
N PHE A 179 8.99 15.78 10.21
CA PHE A 179 8.92 15.15 8.90
C PHE A 179 7.44 14.87 8.58
N ARG A 180 6.94 15.44 7.49
CA ARG A 180 5.51 15.42 7.16
C ARG A 180 5.24 14.57 5.94
N VAL A 181 4.36 13.57 6.11
CA VAL A 181 3.97 12.62 5.07
C VAL A 181 2.51 12.88 4.69
N TYR A 182 2.27 13.21 3.42
CA TYR A 182 0.92 13.32 2.86
C TYR A 182 0.54 12.05 2.10
N ILE A 183 -0.66 11.56 2.36
CA ILE A 183 -1.30 10.42 1.68
C ILE A 183 -2.60 10.95 1.09
N SER A 184 -2.73 10.97 -0.23
CA SER A 184 -3.89 11.58 -0.88
C SER A 184 -5.18 10.80 -0.66
N GLY A 185 -5.12 9.47 -0.50
CA GLY A 185 -6.26 8.62 -0.78
C GLY A 185 -6.69 8.78 -2.24
N ASP A 186 -7.94 8.47 -2.54
CA ASP A 186 -8.52 8.69 -3.86
C ASP A 186 -9.20 10.05 -3.95
N THR A 187 -8.68 10.91 -4.81
CA THR A 187 -9.11 12.29 -4.94
C THR A 187 -8.75 12.87 -6.31
N GLU A 188 -9.45 13.91 -6.74
CA GLU A 188 -8.89 14.88 -7.67
C GLU A 188 -8.08 15.94 -6.90
N ASP A 189 -7.53 16.90 -7.59
CA ASP A 189 -6.62 17.94 -7.10
C ASP A 189 -7.32 19.04 -6.31
N VAL A 190 -7.99 18.66 -5.23
CA VAL A 190 -8.77 19.56 -4.37
C VAL A 190 -7.93 20.73 -3.83
N ALA A 191 -8.58 21.83 -3.50
CA ALA A 191 -7.91 23.03 -3.01
C ALA A 191 -7.09 22.75 -1.72
N GLU A 192 -7.59 21.85 -0.88
CA GLU A 192 -6.92 21.44 0.36
C GLU A 192 -5.61 20.70 0.10
N MET A 193 -5.52 19.87 -0.98
CA MET A 193 -4.26 19.26 -1.43
C MET A 193 -3.29 20.35 -1.93
N ARG A 194 -3.76 21.23 -2.81
CA ARG A 194 -2.94 22.29 -3.42
C ARG A 194 -2.40 23.29 -2.39
N ALA A 195 -3.13 23.49 -1.28
CA ALA A 195 -2.74 24.38 -0.20
C ALA A 195 -1.80 23.75 0.86
N LEU A 196 -1.38 22.49 0.68
CA LEU A 196 -0.44 21.85 1.60
C LEU A 196 0.92 22.55 1.59
N GLU A 197 1.52 22.69 2.75
CA GLU A 197 2.83 23.30 2.92
C GLU A 197 3.78 22.39 3.72
N ASN A 198 5.08 22.51 3.46
CA ASN A 198 6.12 21.82 4.19
C ASN A 198 5.91 20.29 4.21
N ILE A 199 5.54 19.69 3.09
CA ILE A 199 5.44 18.24 2.92
C ILE A 199 6.80 17.68 2.51
N ASP A 200 7.33 16.73 3.28
CA ASP A 200 8.59 16.07 2.97
C ASP A 200 8.40 14.90 2.02
N LEU A 201 7.30 14.16 2.19
CA LEU A 201 6.97 13.01 1.36
C LEU A 201 5.47 13.00 1.03
N ALA A 202 5.12 12.80 -0.23
CA ALA A 202 3.73 12.67 -0.66
C ALA A 202 3.49 11.35 -1.40
N PHE A 203 2.28 10.80 -1.22
CA PHE A 203 1.72 9.72 -2.04
C PHE A 203 0.52 10.29 -2.77
N VAL A 204 0.58 10.36 -4.11
CA VAL A 204 -0.46 11.01 -4.92
C VAL A 204 -1.03 10.02 -5.92
N CYS A 205 -2.35 9.79 -5.84
CA CYS A 205 -3.09 8.91 -6.74
C CYS A 205 -3.26 9.54 -8.13
N MET A 206 -3.36 8.68 -9.15
CA MET A 206 -3.70 9.10 -10.51
C MET A 206 -4.29 7.93 -11.29
N ASN A 207 -5.60 7.83 -11.38
CA ASN A 207 -6.28 6.75 -12.09
C ASN A 207 -7.62 7.21 -12.68
N LEU A 208 -7.81 7.02 -13.98
CA LEU A 208 -9.09 7.27 -14.62
C LEU A 208 -9.91 5.98 -14.76
N PRO A 209 -11.22 6.07 -14.70
CA PRO A 209 -12.06 7.27 -14.59
C PRO A 209 -12.37 7.70 -13.14
N PHE A 210 -11.62 7.20 -12.14
CA PHE A 210 -12.00 7.29 -10.73
C PHE A 210 -11.51 8.56 -10.04
N THR A 211 -10.31 9.03 -10.41
CA THR A 211 -9.68 10.24 -9.85
C THR A 211 -9.15 11.14 -10.97
N MET A 212 -7.93 11.62 -10.89
CA MET A 212 -7.30 12.52 -11.86
C MET A 212 -6.32 11.78 -12.78
N ASP A 213 -5.92 12.42 -13.86
CA ASP A 213 -4.84 11.95 -14.73
C ASP A 213 -3.45 12.39 -14.23
N ALA A 214 -2.41 11.86 -14.87
CA ALA A 214 -1.02 12.17 -14.53
C ALA A 214 -0.68 13.65 -14.69
N THR A 215 -1.31 14.37 -15.63
CA THR A 215 -1.08 15.80 -15.85
C THR A 215 -1.62 16.62 -14.70
N THR A 216 -2.86 16.35 -14.30
CA THR A 216 -3.52 17.04 -13.17
C THR A 216 -2.80 16.74 -11.86
N ALA A 217 -2.40 15.48 -11.63
CA ALA A 217 -1.64 15.10 -10.45
C ALA A 217 -0.27 15.82 -10.37
N ALA A 218 0.46 15.88 -11.50
CA ALA A 218 1.73 16.59 -11.56
C ALA A 218 1.58 18.10 -11.36
N ASP A 219 0.51 18.70 -11.89
CA ASP A 219 0.21 20.13 -11.70
C ASP A 219 -0.03 20.45 -10.22
N ALA A 220 -0.83 19.63 -9.52
CA ALA A 220 -1.03 19.77 -8.08
C ALA A 220 0.29 19.62 -7.30
N VAL A 221 1.10 18.62 -7.62
CA VAL A 221 2.42 18.40 -7.00
C VAL A 221 3.36 19.60 -7.22
N ASN A 222 3.33 20.18 -8.41
CA ASN A 222 4.12 21.39 -8.73
C ASN A 222 3.66 22.63 -7.94
N GLU A 223 2.43 22.65 -7.42
CA GLU A 223 1.90 23.74 -6.60
C GLU A 223 2.29 23.56 -5.12
N PHE A 224 1.96 22.43 -4.47
CA PHE A 224 2.27 22.21 -3.05
C PHE A 224 3.72 21.76 -2.77
N LYS A 225 4.48 21.38 -3.81
CA LYS A 225 5.94 21.15 -3.82
C LYS A 225 6.47 20.32 -2.64
N PRO A 226 6.10 19.04 -2.51
CA PRO A 226 6.73 18.18 -1.51
C PRO A 226 8.21 17.98 -1.83
N ALA A 227 9.04 17.62 -0.85
CA ALA A 227 10.45 17.30 -1.14
C ALA A 227 10.57 16.04 -1.99
N ALA A 228 9.76 15.03 -1.73
CA ALA A 228 9.66 13.79 -2.54
C ALA A 228 8.20 13.38 -2.76
N VAL A 229 7.92 12.67 -3.86
CA VAL A 229 6.57 12.18 -4.19
C VAL A 229 6.60 10.80 -4.83
N TYR A 230 5.69 9.93 -4.39
CA TYR A 230 5.34 8.68 -5.07
C TYR A 230 4.06 8.88 -5.88
N PRO A 231 4.07 8.70 -7.20
CA PRO A 231 2.85 8.35 -7.91
C PRO A 231 2.45 6.93 -7.48
N TYR A 232 1.26 6.76 -6.94
CA TYR A 232 0.73 5.46 -6.54
C TYR A 232 -0.70 5.31 -7.05
N HIS A 233 -1.31 4.13 -6.95
CA HIS A 233 -2.68 3.89 -7.41
C HIS A 233 -2.94 4.45 -8.81
N TYR A 234 -2.06 4.11 -9.78
CA TYR A 234 -2.14 4.66 -11.14
C TYR A 234 -2.74 3.69 -12.17
N ARG A 235 -3.15 2.48 -11.77
CA ARG A 235 -3.91 1.58 -12.65
C ARG A 235 -5.39 1.96 -12.64
N GLY A 236 -5.84 2.46 -13.78
CA GLY A 236 -7.24 2.78 -14.02
C GLY A 236 -7.96 1.69 -14.83
N ARG A 237 -9.22 1.95 -15.17
CA ARG A 237 -10.09 1.06 -15.95
C ARG A 237 -10.25 1.62 -17.37
N ASP A 238 -10.50 0.72 -18.34
CA ASP A 238 -10.88 1.09 -19.71
C ASP A 238 -9.91 2.08 -20.38
N GLY A 239 -8.61 1.85 -20.23
CA GLY A 239 -7.56 2.73 -20.75
C GLY A 239 -7.23 3.91 -19.83
N GLY A 240 -7.78 3.95 -18.63
CA GLY A 240 -7.52 5.01 -17.64
C GLY A 240 -6.23 4.82 -16.83
N THR A 241 -5.46 3.75 -17.05
CA THR A 241 -4.14 3.58 -16.41
C THR A 241 -3.20 4.70 -16.84
N GLN A 242 -2.61 5.38 -15.85
CA GLN A 242 -1.67 6.46 -16.05
C GLN A 242 -0.23 5.94 -16.06
N ASP A 243 0.65 6.58 -16.81
CA ASP A 243 2.07 6.25 -16.84
C ASP A 243 2.83 7.06 -15.78
N PRO A 244 3.40 6.41 -14.74
CA PRO A 244 4.18 7.12 -13.73
C PRO A 244 5.45 7.78 -14.31
N ALA A 245 5.97 7.31 -15.45
CA ALA A 245 7.10 7.97 -16.11
C ALA A 245 6.70 9.29 -16.80
N GLU A 246 5.47 9.39 -17.30
CA GLU A 246 4.93 10.68 -17.80
C GLU A 246 4.69 11.64 -16.65
N PHE A 247 4.12 11.19 -15.53
CA PHE A 247 4.02 12.01 -14.33
C PHE A 247 5.38 12.57 -13.90
N ALA A 248 6.41 11.72 -13.85
CA ALA A 248 7.76 12.14 -13.44
C ALA A 248 8.38 13.20 -14.38
N LYS A 249 8.08 13.16 -15.68
CA LYS A 249 8.53 14.20 -16.63
C LYS A 249 7.85 15.56 -16.41
N LEU A 250 6.62 15.56 -15.88
CA LEU A 250 5.81 16.77 -15.66
C LEU A 250 6.09 17.41 -14.29
N VAL A 251 6.55 16.63 -13.31
CA VAL A 251 6.93 17.15 -11.99
C VAL A 251 8.21 17.96 -12.07
N ASN A 252 8.18 19.17 -11.47
CA ASN A 252 9.30 20.12 -11.51
C ASN A 252 9.72 20.54 -10.11
N GLY A 253 10.81 20.00 -9.64
CA GLY A 253 11.43 20.29 -8.33
C GLY A 253 11.38 19.11 -7.36
N PRO A 254 10.22 18.56 -6.99
CA PRO A 254 10.13 17.37 -6.13
C PRO A 254 10.89 16.16 -6.70
N GLU A 255 11.53 15.36 -5.83
CA GLU A 255 12.09 14.07 -6.21
C GLU A 255 10.96 13.06 -6.45
N VAL A 256 10.86 12.49 -7.66
CA VAL A 256 9.87 11.45 -7.96
C VAL A 256 10.45 10.07 -7.64
N LYS A 257 9.81 9.35 -6.72
CA LYS A 257 10.14 7.98 -6.33
C LYS A 257 9.24 6.99 -7.07
N MET A 258 9.85 5.97 -7.68
CA MET A 258 9.10 4.91 -8.38
C MET A 258 8.96 3.70 -7.46
N GLY A 259 7.82 3.59 -6.77
CA GLY A 259 7.52 2.43 -5.95
C GLY A 259 7.14 1.19 -6.78
N GLU A 260 7.42 0.00 -6.27
CA GLU A 260 7.06 -1.28 -6.91
C GLU A 260 5.60 -1.67 -6.61
N TRP A 261 4.65 -0.79 -6.94
CA TRP A 261 3.22 -0.95 -6.63
C TRP A 261 2.52 -2.13 -7.32
N TYR A 262 3.11 -2.67 -8.40
CA TYR A 262 2.48 -3.68 -9.24
C TYR A 262 3.49 -4.74 -9.72
N ALA A 263 4.45 -5.08 -8.85
CA ALA A 263 5.46 -6.11 -9.10
C ALA A 263 4.89 -7.53 -9.18
#